data_5df6f0f6bf1c7830c20a1b820e8b7775
#
_entry.id   5df6f0f6bf1c7830c20a1b820e8b7775
#
_cell.length_a   1.000
_cell.length_b   1.000
_cell.length_c   1.000
_cell.angle_alpha   90.00
_cell.angle_beta   90.00
_cell.angle_gamma   90.00
#
_symmetry.space_group_name_H-M   'P 1'
#
loop_
_entity.id
_entity.type
_entity.pdbx_description
1 polymer ?
#
loop_
_entity_poly.entity_id
_entity_poly.type
_entity_poly.pdbx_seq_one_letter_code
_entity_poly.pdbx_strand_id
1 'polypeptide(L)'
;MPAETDGCFLVGDTGAYIYRGNEQSDAGLLMPDNDIWRHVPFPPEYLTWQWPIRYAAQSSDGRFLAIAGRRGLAHYSTVSGHWKMFEVASQALSFCVRGGMVWFQHVLIAACDCMGEIQIRLYSRDQTLDNAHLLDLAVLDAPVVTLQLLDTSLLLYLANNTLVHYNITTTREHVRLILCGSISFEGIIGEPSRVRAFSWLLPEQAELLPTDDLTMATLVFLIDGMLVLLRPARASNDDQLSYDLQVLHEHIESYWTPIYAYEALQQSLWSFDGQRVLVWLNLLQHSDAPDYVFSVDDTYPLCILTDRGIILGADSQAVVRRTLDTTAYRLRLSTSLFLDRILRALLQRRRVSEAIHSAAPYVPLEYFAHVLEVLVHDILEKEADESTSASLEDNAPLLPAALAFLDHFDVALQVIVRAARKTEVSRWAYLFDAAGRPSDLMQRCLD
;
A
#
# COMPACT_ATOMS: atom_id res chain seq x y z
N MET A 1 8.57 -5.03 -0.73
CA MET A 1 7.41 -5.92 -0.84
C MET A 1 6.23 -5.09 -1.29
N PRO A 2 5.40 -5.53 -2.24
CA PRO A 2 4.11 -4.91 -2.42
C PRO A 2 3.37 -5.06 -1.09
N ALA A 3 2.99 -3.96 -0.49
CA ALA A 3 2.26 -3.99 0.76
C ALA A 3 0.81 -4.39 0.43
N GLU A 4 0.35 -5.50 1.01
CA GLU A 4 -1.08 -5.74 1.12
C GLU A 4 -1.66 -4.54 1.87
N THR A 5 -2.66 -3.90 1.29
CA THR A 5 -3.14 -2.59 1.73
C THR A 5 -3.91 -2.62 3.06
N ASP A 6 -4.20 -3.80 3.60
CA ASP A 6 -4.99 -3.94 4.83
C ASP A 6 -4.22 -3.80 6.13
N GLY A 7 -2.90 -3.89 6.09
CA GLY A 7 -2.04 -3.77 7.27
C GLY A 7 -0.74 -3.06 6.96
N CYS A 8 -0.36 -2.12 7.80
CA CYS A 8 0.92 -1.44 7.72
C CYS A 8 1.73 -1.71 8.98
N PHE A 9 2.99 -2.04 8.80
CA PHE A 9 3.93 -2.20 9.91
C PHE A 9 5.32 -1.72 9.51
N LEU A 10 6.07 -1.26 10.51
CA LEU A 10 7.45 -0.83 10.36
C LEU A 10 8.35 -1.69 11.26
N VAL A 11 9.40 -2.24 10.70
CA VAL A 11 10.38 -3.05 11.44
C VAL A 11 11.58 -2.19 11.81
N GLY A 12 11.81 -2.04 13.11
CA GLY A 12 13.00 -1.42 13.66
C GLY A 12 14.01 -2.46 14.16
N ASP A 13 15.10 -1.99 14.74
CA ASP A 13 16.18 -2.86 15.25
C ASP A 13 15.77 -3.72 16.46
N THR A 14 14.89 -3.18 17.30
CA THR A 14 14.52 -3.81 18.59
C THR A 14 13.06 -4.21 18.68
N GLY A 15 12.24 -3.83 17.71
CA GLY A 15 10.80 -4.10 17.71
C GLY A 15 10.13 -3.68 16.41
N ALA A 16 8.87 -3.99 16.30
CA ALA A 16 8.01 -3.57 15.20
C ALA A 16 6.93 -2.59 15.67
N TYR A 17 6.54 -1.68 14.81
CA TYR A 17 5.39 -0.80 14.98
C TYR A 17 4.27 -1.30 14.06
N ILE A 18 3.14 -1.66 14.65
CA ILE A 18 1.97 -2.19 13.95
C ILE A 18 0.89 -1.11 13.93
N TYR A 19 0.35 -0.82 12.77
CA TYR A 19 -0.76 0.11 12.61
C TYR A 19 -2.06 -0.46 13.16
N ARG A 20 -2.78 0.32 13.99
CA ARG A 20 -4.03 -0.07 14.65
C ARG A 20 -5.23 0.78 14.24
N GLY A 21 -5.09 1.57 13.19
CA GLY A 21 -6.15 2.49 12.79
C GLY A 21 -7.47 1.81 12.43
N ASN A 22 -7.45 0.50 12.09
CA ASN A 22 -8.67 -0.28 11.85
C ASN A 22 -9.51 -0.52 13.12
N GLU A 23 -8.90 -0.37 14.30
CA GLU A 23 -9.57 -0.54 15.61
C GLU A 23 -10.08 0.79 16.21
N GLN A 24 -9.73 1.93 15.60
CA GLN A 24 -10.06 3.26 16.12
C GLN A 24 -11.17 3.94 15.29
N SER A 25 -11.86 4.91 15.92
CA SER A 25 -12.80 5.78 15.20
C SER A 25 -12.06 6.62 14.15
N ASP A 26 -12.71 6.88 13.03
CA ASP A 26 -12.13 7.62 11.90
C ASP A 26 -11.57 9.00 12.30
N ALA A 27 -12.19 9.69 13.24
CA ALA A 27 -11.70 10.97 13.76
C ALA A 27 -10.34 10.87 14.46
N GLY A 28 -10.03 9.72 15.05
CA GLY A 28 -8.74 9.47 15.70
C GLY A 28 -7.57 9.33 14.74
N LEU A 29 -7.80 8.98 13.50
CA LEU A 29 -6.76 8.70 12.52
C LEU A 29 -5.94 9.93 12.11
N LEU A 30 -6.56 11.11 12.16
CA LEU A 30 -5.91 12.37 11.77
C LEU A 30 -5.32 13.14 12.97
N MET A 31 -5.48 12.62 14.19
CA MET A 31 -4.93 13.28 15.39
C MET A 31 -3.46 12.90 15.58
N PRO A 32 -2.52 13.85 15.61
CA PRO A 32 -1.08 13.57 15.71
C PRO A 32 -0.65 12.92 17.03
N ASP A 33 -1.47 13.00 18.07
CA ASP A 33 -1.16 12.49 19.42
C ASP A 33 -1.82 11.14 19.73
N ASN A 34 -2.57 10.56 18.79
CA ASN A 34 -3.19 9.24 18.99
C ASN A 34 -2.15 8.13 18.82
N ASP A 35 -2.21 7.17 19.72
CA ASP A 35 -1.36 5.95 19.72
C ASP A 35 -1.85 4.96 18.65
N ILE A 36 -1.82 5.40 17.37
CA ILE A 36 -2.27 4.65 16.19
C ILE A 36 -1.32 3.47 15.91
N TRP A 37 -0.11 3.55 16.47
CA TRP A 37 0.94 2.56 16.27
C TRP A 37 1.24 1.81 17.56
N ARG A 38 1.07 0.50 17.53
CA ARG A 38 1.45 -0.39 18.62
C ARG A 38 2.91 -0.80 18.48
N HIS A 39 3.72 -0.47 19.45
CA HIS A 39 5.09 -1.00 19.54
C HIS A 39 5.09 -2.42 20.11
N VAL A 40 5.68 -3.35 19.36
CA VAL A 40 5.86 -4.75 19.74
C VAL A 40 7.36 -5.02 19.84
N PRO A 41 7.92 -5.12 21.06
CA PRO A 41 9.33 -5.41 21.23
C PRO A 41 9.64 -6.85 20.79
N PHE A 42 10.79 -7.03 20.14
CA PHE A 42 11.27 -8.37 19.79
C PHE A 42 11.83 -9.09 20.99
N PRO A 43 11.70 -10.43 21.08
CA PRO A 43 12.28 -11.18 22.19
C PRO A 43 13.80 -11.02 22.23
N PRO A 44 14.40 -10.61 23.37
CA PRO A 44 15.85 -10.44 23.48
C PRO A 44 16.60 -11.75 23.19
N GLU A 45 16.04 -12.88 23.60
CA GLU A 45 16.59 -14.22 23.35
C GLU A 45 16.68 -14.52 21.83
N TYR A 46 15.67 -14.10 21.05
CA TYR A 46 15.69 -14.25 19.60
C TYR A 46 16.73 -13.32 18.97
N LEU A 47 16.74 -12.03 19.37
CA LEU A 47 17.65 -11.03 18.81
C LEU A 47 19.13 -11.40 19.04
N THR A 48 19.47 -11.96 20.19
CA THR A 48 20.87 -12.30 20.53
C THR A 48 21.53 -13.19 19.49
N TRP A 49 20.77 -14.10 18.90
CA TRP A 49 21.31 -15.10 17.95
C TRP A 49 20.89 -14.86 16.51
N GLN A 50 19.77 -14.15 16.27
CA GLN A 50 19.14 -14.07 14.96
C GLN A 50 19.18 -12.65 14.33
N TRP A 51 19.73 -11.67 15.05
CA TRP A 51 19.87 -10.32 14.49
C TRP A 51 20.85 -10.31 13.30
N PRO A 52 20.62 -9.52 12.23
CA PRO A 52 19.49 -8.61 12.01
C PRO A 52 18.22 -9.34 11.52
N ILE A 53 17.07 -8.75 11.79
CA ILE A 53 15.80 -9.19 11.21
C ILE A 53 15.86 -8.87 9.71
N ARG A 54 15.57 -9.88 8.89
CA ARG A 54 15.65 -9.78 7.43
C ARG A 54 14.29 -9.76 6.75
N TYR A 55 13.35 -10.50 7.31
CA TYR A 55 12.00 -10.63 6.79
C TYR A 55 11.01 -10.45 7.91
N ALA A 56 9.88 -9.82 7.58
CA ALA A 56 8.74 -9.74 8.46
C ALA A 56 7.46 -9.81 7.61
N ALA A 57 6.40 -10.38 8.18
CA ALA A 57 5.11 -10.50 7.55
C ALA A 57 4.00 -10.30 8.58
N GLN A 58 3.00 -9.49 8.25
CA GLN A 58 1.80 -9.30 9.05
C GLN A 58 0.63 -10.04 8.38
N SER A 59 -0.29 -10.58 9.18
CA SER A 59 -1.55 -11.12 8.66
C SER A 59 -2.47 -9.99 8.20
N SER A 60 -3.34 -10.25 7.23
CA SER A 60 -4.28 -9.27 6.68
C SER A 60 -5.21 -8.67 7.75
N ASP A 61 -5.57 -9.46 8.77
CA ASP A 61 -6.35 -9.01 9.92
C ASP A 61 -5.55 -8.24 10.98
N GLY A 62 -4.24 -8.03 10.78
CA GLY A 62 -3.34 -7.33 11.70
C GLY A 62 -3.05 -8.06 13.02
N ARG A 63 -3.55 -9.30 13.19
CA ARG A 63 -3.48 -10.04 14.46
C ARG A 63 -2.19 -10.81 14.66
N PHE A 64 -1.46 -11.09 13.61
CA PHE A 64 -0.22 -11.86 13.66
C PHE A 64 0.92 -11.13 12.97
N LEU A 65 2.08 -11.18 13.60
CA LEU A 65 3.34 -10.70 13.04
C LEU A 65 4.35 -11.86 13.06
N ALA A 66 4.96 -12.17 11.93
CA ALA A 66 6.08 -13.08 11.85
C ALA A 66 7.37 -12.33 11.54
N ILE A 67 8.47 -12.77 12.13
CA ILE A 67 9.81 -12.23 11.88
C ILE A 67 10.79 -13.37 11.58
N ALA A 68 11.74 -13.09 10.71
CA ALA A 68 12.85 -14.00 10.44
C ALA A 68 14.18 -13.24 10.37
N GLY A 69 15.15 -13.70 11.15
CA GLY A 69 16.49 -13.16 11.19
C GLY A 69 17.48 -14.00 10.38
N ARG A 70 18.67 -14.23 10.94
CA ARG A 70 19.72 -15.03 10.27
C ARG A 70 19.29 -16.47 10.04
N ARG A 71 18.62 -17.08 11.02
CA ARG A 71 18.11 -18.45 10.95
C ARG A 71 16.80 -18.56 11.72
N GLY A 72 15.97 -19.53 11.32
CA GLY A 72 14.68 -19.74 11.93
C GLY A 72 13.72 -18.56 11.75
N LEU A 73 12.60 -18.65 12.42
CA LEU A 73 11.56 -17.60 12.47
C LEU A 73 10.89 -17.60 13.84
N ALA A 74 10.16 -16.53 14.13
CA ALA A 74 9.28 -16.40 15.29
C ALA A 74 8.00 -15.68 14.88
N HIS A 75 6.90 -15.92 15.59
CA HIS A 75 5.68 -15.16 15.35
C HIS A 75 5.03 -14.68 16.65
N TYR A 76 4.35 -13.56 16.55
CA TYR A 76 3.66 -12.85 17.63
C TYR A 76 2.17 -12.79 17.38
N SER A 77 1.38 -12.95 18.43
CA SER A 77 -0.06 -12.69 18.38
C SER A 77 -0.37 -11.39 19.12
N THR A 78 -1.00 -10.44 18.43
CA THR A 78 -1.44 -9.17 19.03
C THR A 78 -2.56 -9.38 20.06
N VAL A 79 -3.32 -10.46 19.93
CA VAL A 79 -4.42 -10.80 20.83
C VAL A 79 -3.92 -11.37 22.16
N SER A 80 -3.00 -12.34 22.12
CA SER A 80 -2.42 -12.94 23.34
C SER A 80 -1.27 -12.13 23.93
N GLY A 81 -0.62 -11.28 23.13
CA GLY A 81 0.55 -10.52 23.54
C GLY A 81 1.83 -11.36 23.69
N HIS A 82 1.86 -12.56 23.12
CA HIS A 82 2.98 -13.47 23.29
C HIS A 82 3.65 -13.84 21.98
N TRP A 83 4.98 -14.04 22.07
CA TRP A 83 5.81 -14.60 21.01
C TRP A 83 5.80 -16.12 21.08
N LYS A 84 5.73 -16.78 19.92
CA LYS A 84 6.06 -18.20 19.76
C LYS A 84 7.40 -18.33 19.02
N MET A 85 8.28 -19.13 19.57
CA MET A 85 9.60 -19.45 19.04
C MET A 85 9.79 -20.96 19.04
N PHE A 86 10.80 -21.44 18.31
CA PHE A 86 11.20 -22.85 18.40
C PHE A 86 11.74 -23.16 19.80
N GLU A 87 11.19 -24.18 20.45
CA GLU A 87 11.65 -24.61 21.77
C GLU A 87 13.05 -25.24 21.69
N VAL A 88 13.34 -25.91 20.58
CA VAL A 88 14.62 -26.58 20.35
C VAL A 88 15.48 -25.74 19.41
N ALA A 89 16.57 -25.18 19.91
CA ALA A 89 17.45 -24.29 19.16
C ALA A 89 18.01 -24.92 17.86
N SER A 90 18.28 -26.22 17.84
CA SER A 90 18.79 -26.92 16.65
C SER A 90 17.77 -26.87 15.49
N GLN A 91 16.49 -26.90 15.77
CA GLN A 91 15.45 -26.78 14.74
C GLN A 91 15.43 -25.38 14.11
N ALA A 92 15.52 -24.33 14.91
CA ALA A 92 15.63 -22.95 14.41
C ALA A 92 16.90 -22.74 13.58
N LEU A 93 18.00 -23.36 13.98
CA LEU A 93 19.30 -23.26 13.30
C LEU A 93 19.39 -24.07 12.00
N SER A 94 18.47 -25.02 11.76
CA SER A 94 18.48 -25.93 10.61
C SER A 94 18.10 -25.26 9.29
N PHE A 95 17.51 -24.08 9.31
CA PHE A 95 17.08 -23.38 8.09
C PHE A 95 17.22 -21.85 8.22
N CYS A 96 17.20 -21.17 7.10
CA CYS A 96 17.03 -19.73 7.03
C CYS A 96 15.89 -19.37 6.08
N VAL A 97 15.15 -18.32 6.40
CA VAL A 97 14.14 -17.78 5.49
C VAL A 97 14.84 -17.03 4.37
N ARG A 98 14.47 -17.34 3.13
CA ARG A 98 14.94 -16.69 1.90
C ARG A 98 13.79 -16.50 0.92
N GLY A 99 13.58 -15.27 0.44
CA GLY A 99 12.50 -14.93 -0.47
C GLY A 99 11.25 -14.36 0.20
N GLY A 100 11.07 -14.56 1.52
CA GLY A 100 10.03 -13.95 2.30
C GLY A 100 9.11 -14.89 3.05
N MET A 101 8.08 -14.31 3.65
CA MET A 101 7.01 -15.00 4.38
C MET A 101 5.69 -14.29 4.12
N VAL A 102 4.59 -15.03 4.15
CA VAL A 102 3.22 -14.48 4.10
C VAL A 102 2.31 -15.25 5.04
N TRP A 103 1.22 -14.61 5.46
CA TRP A 103 0.16 -15.24 6.22
C TRP A 103 -1.02 -15.57 5.31
N PHE A 104 -1.45 -16.82 5.35
CA PHE A 104 -2.73 -17.26 4.80
C PHE A 104 -3.63 -17.65 5.95
N GLN A 105 -4.58 -16.79 6.30
CA GLN A 105 -5.48 -16.99 7.44
C GLN A 105 -4.70 -17.31 8.74
N HIS A 106 -4.70 -18.57 9.19
CA HIS A 106 -4.01 -19.07 10.39
C HIS A 106 -2.70 -19.81 10.08
N VAL A 107 -2.23 -19.78 8.84
CA VAL A 107 -1.04 -20.47 8.39
C VAL A 107 0.04 -19.49 8.00
N LEU A 108 1.23 -19.65 8.55
CA LEU A 108 2.42 -18.93 8.13
C LEU A 108 3.15 -19.74 7.05
N ILE A 109 3.27 -19.14 5.87
CA ILE A 109 4.00 -19.71 4.72
C ILE A 109 5.35 -19.03 4.66
N ALA A 110 6.42 -19.82 4.67
CA ALA A 110 7.79 -19.34 4.66
C ALA A 110 8.63 -20.02 3.57
N ALA A 111 9.32 -19.22 2.75
CA ALA A 111 10.31 -19.72 1.82
C ALA A 111 11.62 -19.95 2.59
N CYS A 112 12.10 -21.18 2.63
CA CYS A 112 13.20 -21.62 3.47
C CYS A 112 14.34 -22.23 2.65
N ASP A 113 15.58 -21.92 3.03
CA ASP A 113 16.78 -22.60 2.56
C ASP A 113 17.26 -23.51 3.72
N CYS A 114 17.21 -24.81 3.49
CA CYS A 114 17.54 -25.85 4.43
C CYS A 114 18.83 -26.54 4.01
N MET A 115 19.98 -25.91 4.25
CA MET A 115 21.31 -26.43 3.87
C MET A 115 21.47 -26.72 2.36
N GLY A 116 20.84 -25.83 1.52
CA GLY A 116 20.88 -25.93 0.07
C GLY A 116 19.63 -26.54 -0.56
N GLU A 117 18.76 -27.16 0.20
CA GLU A 117 17.44 -27.57 -0.27
C GLU A 117 16.44 -26.43 -0.06
N ILE A 118 15.82 -26.00 -1.12
CA ILE A 118 14.85 -24.89 -1.09
C ILE A 118 13.46 -25.45 -0.86
N GLN A 119 12.79 -24.96 0.17
CA GLN A 119 11.50 -25.48 0.62
C GLN A 119 10.52 -24.34 0.89
N ILE A 120 9.24 -24.54 0.55
CA ILE A 120 8.12 -23.76 1.09
C ILE A 120 7.54 -24.57 2.25
N ARG A 121 7.54 -23.96 3.43
CA ARG A 121 7.06 -24.59 4.68
C ARG A 121 5.82 -23.87 5.19
N LEU A 122 4.82 -24.65 5.59
CA LEU A 122 3.58 -24.19 6.16
C LEU A 122 3.52 -24.48 7.64
N TYR A 123 3.49 -23.45 8.47
CA TYR A 123 3.39 -23.55 9.92
C TYR A 123 2.00 -23.11 10.41
N SER A 124 1.41 -23.92 11.31
CA SER A 124 0.17 -23.50 11.98
C SER A 124 0.47 -22.50 13.09
N ARG A 125 -0.31 -21.42 13.15
CA ARG A 125 -0.23 -20.48 14.30
C ARG A 125 -0.69 -21.12 15.61
N ASP A 126 -1.58 -22.11 15.54
CA ASP A 126 -2.25 -22.70 16.70
C ASP A 126 -1.37 -23.77 17.37
N GLN A 127 -0.49 -24.41 16.61
CA GLN A 127 0.46 -25.40 17.10
C GLN A 127 1.75 -24.74 17.60
N THR A 128 2.58 -25.53 18.28
CA THR A 128 3.97 -25.16 18.64
C THR A 128 4.80 -25.06 17.36
N LEU A 129 5.73 -24.11 17.31
CA LEU A 129 6.69 -24.03 16.21
C LEU A 129 7.66 -25.21 16.27
N ASP A 130 7.46 -26.16 15.38
CA ASP A 130 8.27 -27.36 15.26
C ASP A 130 8.34 -27.79 13.78
N ASN A 131 9.53 -28.20 13.33
CA ASN A 131 9.74 -28.69 11.98
C ASN A 131 9.14 -30.10 11.75
N ALA A 132 8.77 -30.82 12.81
CA ALA A 132 8.07 -32.10 12.72
C ALA A 132 6.56 -31.93 12.50
N HIS A 133 5.99 -30.75 12.80
CA HIS A 133 4.56 -30.48 12.74
C HIS A 133 4.22 -29.45 11.64
N LEU A 134 4.87 -29.59 10.47
CA LEU A 134 4.51 -28.80 9.29
C LEU A 134 3.14 -29.25 8.76
N LEU A 135 2.29 -28.28 8.38
CA LEU A 135 1.02 -28.58 7.73
C LEU A 135 1.22 -29.14 6.32
N ASP A 136 2.19 -28.57 5.59
CA ASP A 136 2.61 -29.03 4.28
C ASP A 136 4.02 -28.51 3.96
N LEU A 137 4.66 -29.14 2.96
CA LEU A 137 5.99 -28.81 2.50
C LEU A 137 6.10 -29.02 0.99
N ALA A 138 6.60 -28.03 0.27
CA ALA A 138 6.94 -28.15 -1.15
C ALA A 138 8.43 -27.90 -1.35
N VAL A 139 9.09 -28.74 -2.14
CA VAL A 139 10.50 -28.59 -2.53
C VAL A 139 10.57 -27.88 -3.86
N LEU A 140 11.50 -26.94 -4.00
CA LEU A 140 11.70 -26.12 -5.19
C LEU A 140 13.08 -26.35 -5.80
N ASP A 141 13.16 -26.19 -7.13
CA ASP A 141 14.41 -26.40 -7.89
C ASP A 141 15.39 -25.21 -7.80
N ALA A 142 14.90 -24.01 -7.40
CA ALA A 142 15.70 -22.80 -7.32
C ALA A 142 15.30 -21.92 -6.12
N PRO A 143 16.23 -21.09 -5.62
CA PRO A 143 15.93 -20.15 -4.52
C PRO A 143 14.80 -19.18 -4.86
N VAL A 144 13.94 -18.91 -3.88
CA VAL A 144 12.88 -17.91 -4.00
C VAL A 144 13.50 -16.51 -3.87
N VAL A 145 13.22 -15.64 -4.83
CA VAL A 145 13.62 -14.23 -4.81
C VAL A 145 12.58 -13.44 -4.03
N THR A 146 11.32 -13.59 -4.39
CA THR A 146 10.19 -12.94 -3.70
C THR A 146 8.93 -13.78 -3.87
N LEU A 147 7.96 -13.57 -2.98
CA LEU A 147 6.68 -14.28 -3.01
C LEU A 147 5.53 -13.30 -2.76
N GLN A 148 4.38 -13.65 -3.30
CA GLN A 148 3.13 -12.91 -3.12
C GLN A 148 2.00 -13.90 -2.86
N LEU A 149 1.04 -13.49 -2.03
CA LEU A 149 -0.22 -14.19 -1.81
C LEU A 149 -1.36 -13.30 -2.33
N LEU A 150 -2.26 -13.88 -3.12
CA LEU A 150 -3.51 -13.27 -3.55
C LEU A 150 -4.63 -14.27 -3.34
N ASP A 151 -5.50 -14.02 -2.39
CA ASP A 151 -6.53 -14.94 -1.92
C ASP A 151 -5.98 -16.34 -1.61
N THR A 152 -6.29 -17.35 -2.41
CA THR A 152 -5.77 -18.72 -2.29
C THR A 152 -4.56 -18.99 -3.18
N SER A 153 -4.13 -18.03 -3.99
CA SER A 153 -3.04 -18.17 -4.93
C SER A 153 -1.72 -17.70 -4.33
N LEU A 154 -0.78 -18.63 -4.17
CA LEU A 154 0.59 -18.34 -3.77
C LEU A 154 1.48 -18.29 -5.01
N LEU A 155 2.08 -17.14 -5.27
CA LEU A 155 2.98 -16.90 -6.37
C LEU A 155 4.43 -16.82 -5.87
N LEU A 156 5.33 -17.56 -6.49
CA LEU A 156 6.74 -17.60 -6.14
C LEU A 156 7.59 -17.23 -7.36
N TYR A 157 8.38 -16.16 -7.24
CA TYR A 157 9.36 -15.84 -8.26
C TYR A 157 10.74 -16.39 -7.86
N LEU A 158 11.31 -17.22 -8.71
CA LEU A 158 12.53 -17.98 -8.44
C LEU A 158 13.76 -17.36 -9.11
N ALA A 159 14.94 -17.68 -8.59
CA ALA A 159 16.21 -17.19 -9.10
C ALA A 159 16.59 -17.73 -10.51
N ASN A 160 15.92 -18.80 -10.97
CA ASN A 160 16.02 -19.32 -12.34
C ASN A 160 15.08 -18.63 -13.32
N ASN A 161 14.53 -17.46 -12.97
CA ASN A 161 13.63 -16.67 -13.80
C ASN A 161 12.25 -17.30 -14.06
N THR A 162 11.82 -18.18 -13.16
CA THR A 162 10.54 -18.86 -13.25
C THR A 162 9.56 -18.32 -12.20
N LEU A 163 8.35 -18.02 -12.60
CA LEU A 163 7.21 -17.75 -11.73
C LEU A 163 6.43 -19.06 -11.56
N VAL A 164 6.25 -19.48 -10.31
CA VAL A 164 5.51 -20.70 -9.97
C VAL A 164 4.25 -20.31 -9.22
N HIS A 165 3.14 -20.93 -9.60
CA HIS A 165 1.83 -20.72 -8.99
C HIS A 165 1.40 -21.97 -8.24
N TYR A 166 1.10 -21.79 -6.96
CA TYR A 166 0.44 -22.78 -6.11
C TYR A 166 -0.94 -22.28 -5.71
N ASN A 167 -1.91 -23.18 -5.71
CA ASN A 167 -3.21 -22.93 -5.06
C ASN A 167 -3.21 -23.55 -3.67
N ILE A 168 -3.66 -22.78 -2.68
CA ILE A 168 -3.77 -23.22 -1.29
C ILE A 168 -5.16 -23.80 -1.09
N THR A 169 -5.24 -25.10 -0.86
CA THR A 169 -6.48 -25.78 -0.58
C THR A 169 -6.61 -26.05 0.91
N THR A 170 -7.72 -25.64 1.48
CA THR A 170 -8.03 -25.84 2.90
C THR A 170 -9.20 -26.82 3.04
N THR A 171 -8.94 -27.91 3.73
CA THR A 171 -9.98 -28.84 4.19
C THR A 171 -10.07 -28.75 5.71
N ARG A 172 -11.08 -29.39 6.32
CA ARG A 172 -11.24 -29.35 7.79
C ARG A 172 -10.03 -29.87 8.57
N GLU A 173 -9.21 -30.71 7.96
CA GLU A 173 -8.09 -31.40 8.63
C GLU A 173 -6.71 -30.99 8.06
N HIS A 174 -6.63 -30.49 6.84
CA HIS A 174 -5.37 -30.25 6.16
C HIS A 174 -5.37 -28.99 5.32
N VAL A 175 -4.23 -28.31 5.30
CA VAL A 175 -3.91 -27.23 4.35
C VAL A 175 -2.82 -27.75 3.44
N ARG A 176 -2.99 -27.66 2.12
CA ARG A 176 -2.02 -28.19 1.13
C ARG A 176 -1.76 -27.19 0.01
N LEU A 177 -0.54 -27.25 -0.52
CA LEU A 177 -0.14 -26.54 -1.73
C LEU A 177 -0.34 -27.43 -2.94
N ILE A 178 -1.13 -26.99 -3.90
CA ILE A 178 -1.32 -27.66 -5.19
C ILE A 178 -0.63 -26.84 -6.26
N LEU A 179 0.35 -27.42 -6.94
CA LEU A 179 1.02 -26.77 -8.06
C LEU A 179 0.04 -26.64 -9.22
N CYS A 180 -0.23 -25.41 -9.64
CA CYS A 180 -1.11 -25.09 -10.77
C CYS A 180 -0.32 -24.93 -12.07
N GLY A 181 0.84 -24.31 -12.03
CA GLY A 181 1.66 -24.11 -13.21
C GLY A 181 2.91 -23.27 -12.94
N SER A 182 3.68 -23.07 -13.99
CA SER A 182 4.86 -22.21 -13.96
C SER A 182 5.07 -21.51 -15.30
N ILE A 183 5.65 -20.32 -15.24
CA ILE A 183 5.98 -19.49 -16.42
C ILE A 183 7.45 -19.10 -16.33
N SER A 184 8.19 -19.26 -17.43
CA SER A 184 9.56 -18.79 -17.54
C SER A 184 9.62 -17.39 -18.18
N PHE A 185 10.36 -16.49 -17.56
CA PHE A 185 10.69 -15.17 -18.09
C PHE A 185 12.13 -15.09 -18.60
N GLU A 186 12.73 -16.22 -18.95
CA GLU A 186 14.05 -16.28 -19.56
C GLU A 186 14.06 -15.49 -20.86
N GLY A 187 15.05 -14.61 -21.01
CA GLY A 187 15.14 -13.68 -22.14
C GLY A 187 14.30 -12.39 -22.01
N ILE A 188 13.36 -12.32 -21.05
CA ILE A 188 12.59 -11.09 -20.77
C ILE A 188 13.20 -10.33 -19.60
N ILE A 189 13.47 -11.02 -18.49
CA ILE A 189 14.12 -10.43 -17.32
C ILE A 189 15.58 -10.88 -17.29
N GLY A 190 16.52 -9.95 -17.44
CA GLY A 190 17.95 -10.30 -17.54
C GLY A 190 18.55 -10.81 -16.23
N GLU A 191 18.22 -10.18 -15.09
CA GLU A 191 18.76 -10.52 -13.77
C GLU A 191 17.64 -10.73 -12.75
N PRO A 192 17.22 -11.97 -12.49
CA PRO A 192 16.16 -12.30 -11.54
C PRO A 192 16.40 -11.77 -10.12
N SER A 193 17.66 -11.71 -9.68
CA SER A 193 18.06 -11.21 -8.36
C SER A 193 17.78 -9.73 -8.11
N ARG A 194 17.57 -8.96 -9.17
CA ARG A 194 17.22 -7.52 -9.10
C ARG A 194 15.72 -7.28 -8.97
N VAL A 195 14.90 -8.30 -9.10
CA VAL A 195 13.47 -8.20 -8.85
C VAL A 195 13.24 -7.98 -7.36
N ARG A 196 12.67 -6.83 -7.01
CA ARG A 196 12.37 -6.47 -5.62
C ARG A 196 10.97 -6.84 -5.20
N ALA A 197 10.03 -6.73 -6.13
CA ALA A 197 8.63 -7.02 -5.91
C ALA A 197 7.95 -7.36 -7.24
N PHE A 198 6.88 -8.11 -7.17
CA PHE A 198 5.96 -8.30 -8.27
C PHE A 198 4.52 -8.35 -7.76
N SER A 199 3.56 -8.07 -8.61
CA SER A 199 2.13 -8.16 -8.31
C SER A 199 1.38 -8.72 -9.50
N TRP A 200 0.37 -9.49 -9.19
CA TRP A 200 -0.53 -10.08 -10.16
C TRP A 200 -1.81 -9.23 -10.23
N LEU A 201 -2.18 -8.81 -11.43
CA LEU A 201 -3.41 -8.07 -11.69
C LEU A 201 -4.34 -8.94 -12.52
N LEU A 202 -5.46 -9.31 -11.91
CA LEU A 202 -6.50 -10.06 -12.61
C LEU A 202 -7.46 -9.07 -13.30
N PRO A 203 -7.89 -9.35 -14.55
CA PRO A 203 -8.95 -8.55 -15.19
C PRO A 203 -10.28 -8.74 -14.42
N GLU A 204 -11.14 -7.70 -14.43
CA GLU A 204 -12.46 -7.72 -13.75
C GLU A 204 -13.35 -8.92 -14.11
N GLN A 205 -13.16 -9.49 -15.30
CA GLN A 205 -13.91 -10.66 -15.78
C GLN A 205 -13.35 -11.99 -15.28
N ALA A 206 -12.28 -11.98 -14.50
CA ALA A 206 -11.62 -13.20 -14.01
C ALA A 206 -12.47 -14.00 -13.00
N GLU A 207 -13.49 -13.40 -12.39
CA GLU A 207 -14.46 -14.14 -11.56
C GLU A 207 -15.21 -15.23 -12.33
N LEU A 208 -15.25 -15.15 -13.66
CA LEU A 208 -15.90 -16.12 -14.56
C LEU A 208 -14.92 -17.12 -15.17
N LEU A 209 -13.60 -16.95 -14.96
CA LEU A 209 -12.57 -17.84 -15.49
C LEU A 209 -12.11 -18.82 -14.40
N PRO A 210 -11.82 -20.09 -14.74
CA PRO A 210 -11.18 -20.98 -13.78
C PRO A 210 -9.88 -20.33 -13.30
N THR A 211 -9.69 -20.28 -11.97
CA THR A 211 -8.59 -19.64 -11.24
C THR A 211 -7.18 -20.15 -11.61
N ASP A 212 -7.08 -21.08 -12.54
CA ASP A 212 -5.86 -21.80 -12.90
C ASP A 212 -5.10 -21.21 -14.08
N ASP A 213 -5.59 -20.13 -14.72
CA ASP A 213 -4.98 -19.64 -15.95
C ASP A 213 -4.07 -18.42 -15.69
N LEU A 214 -2.83 -18.69 -15.23
CA LEU A 214 -1.74 -17.71 -15.20
C LEU A 214 -1.57 -16.94 -16.54
N THR A 215 -2.05 -17.55 -17.61
CA THR A 215 -1.86 -17.06 -18.98
C THR A 215 -2.64 -15.80 -19.30
N MET A 216 -3.59 -15.43 -18.46
CA MET A 216 -4.45 -14.25 -18.66
C MET A 216 -4.10 -13.09 -17.73
N ALA A 217 -3.18 -13.28 -16.80
CA ALA A 217 -2.85 -12.27 -15.80
C ALA A 217 -1.80 -11.28 -16.30
N THR A 218 -2.06 -10.02 -16.03
CA THR A 218 -1.07 -8.95 -16.18
C THR A 218 -0.19 -8.91 -14.94
N LEU A 219 1.12 -8.84 -15.12
CA LEU A 219 2.10 -8.81 -14.05
C LEU A 219 2.78 -7.44 -13.97
N VAL A 220 2.89 -6.91 -12.77
CA VAL A 220 3.70 -5.72 -12.49
C VAL A 220 4.97 -6.16 -11.78
N PHE A 221 6.13 -5.75 -12.28
CA PHE A 221 7.42 -6.02 -11.66
C PHE A 221 8.12 -4.72 -11.28
N LEU A 222 8.77 -4.72 -10.13
CA LEU A 222 9.75 -3.71 -9.75
C LEU A 222 11.14 -4.33 -9.86
N ILE A 223 11.88 -3.92 -10.89
CA ILE A 223 13.18 -4.47 -11.23
C ILE A 223 14.19 -3.32 -11.21
N ASP A 224 15.10 -3.31 -10.22
CA ASP A 224 16.18 -2.31 -10.10
C ASP A 224 15.70 -0.85 -10.19
N GLY A 225 14.53 -0.56 -9.60
CA GLY A 225 13.92 0.77 -9.67
C GLY A 225 13.10 1.05 -10.93
N MET A 226 13.02 0.12 -11.88
CA MET A 226 12.12 0.21 -13.02
C MET A 226 10.79 -0.50 -12.70
N LEU A 227 9.70 0.19 -12.93
CA LEU A 227 8.36 -0.35 -12.84
C LEU A 227 7.94 -0.86 -14.22
N VAL A 228 7.78 -2.17 -14.33
CA VAL A 228 7.57 -2.87 -15.60
C VAL A 228 6.24 -3.60 -15.57
N LEU A 229 5.46 -3.46 -16.62
CA LEU A 229 4.21 -4.15 -16.83
C LEU A 229 4.42 -5.24 -17.89
N LEU A 230 4.06 -6.48 -17.56
CA LEU A 230 4.06 -7.61 -18.49
C LEU A 230 2.62 -8.00 -18.79
N ARG A 231 2.21 -7.80 -20.02
CA ARG A 231 0.86 -8.19 -20.50
C ARG A 231 0.94 -9.47 -21.30
N PRO A 232 0.04 -10.45 -21.08
CA PRO A 232 0.00 -11.63 -21.90
C PRO A 232 -0.44 -11.25 -23.33
N ALA A 233 0.37 -11.62 -24.31
CA ALA A 233 0.10 -11.46 -25.72
C ALA A 233 -0.02 -12.84 -26.38
N ARG A 234 -1.05 -13.10 -27.19
CA ARG A 234 -1.15 -14.32 -27.97
C ARG A 234 -0.32 -14.15 -29.24
N ALA A 235 0.72 -14.94 -29.39
CA ALA A 235 1.42 -15.03 -30.66
C ALA A 235 0.51 -15.68 -31.71
N SER A 236 0.37 -15.04 -32.86
CA SER A 236 -0.61 -15.40 -33.90
C SER A 236 -0.36 -16.77 -34.57
N ASN A 237 0.73 -17.47 -34.28
CA ASN A 237 1.11 -18.72 -34.98
C ASN A 237 1.61 -19.86 -34.09
N ASP A 238 1.71 -19.68 -32.78
CA ASP A 238 2.16 -20.73 -31.84
C ASP A 238 1.35 -20.64 -30.56
N ASP A 239 1.02 -21.78 -29.95
CA ASP A 239 0.40 -21.85 -28.62
C ASP A 239 1.36 -21.36 -27.48
N GLN A 240 2.49 -20.71 -27.84
CA GLN A 240 3.41 -20.14 -26.89
C GLN A 240 2.90 -18.77 -26.39
N LEU A 241 2.72 -18.69 -25.08
CA LEU A 241 2.50 -17.44 -24.38
C LEU A 241 3.71 -16.53 -24.57
N SER A 242 3.47 -15.37 -25.14
CA SER A 242 4.41 -14.26 -25.16
C SER A 242 3.92 -13.17 -24.22
N TYR A 243 4.83 -12.39 -23.67
CA TYR A 243 4.52 -11.22 -22.86
C TYR A 243 5.00 -9.96 -23.57
N ASP A 244 4.11 -8.98 -23.66
CA ASP A 244 4.47 -7.64 -24.08
C ASP A 244 5.00 -6.88 -22.85
N LEU A 245 6.22 -6.34 -22.97
CA LEU A 245 6.90 -5.64 -21.90
C LEU A 245 6.76 -4.14 -22.10
N GLN A 246 6.16 -3.46 -21.11
CA GLN A 246 6.02 -2.01 -21.06
C GLN A 246 6.71 -1.47 -19.81
N VAL A 247 7.66 -0.54 -19.97
CA VAL A 247 8.23 0.21 -18.85
C VAL A 247 7.30 1.38 -18.53
N LEU A 248 6.69 1.37 -17.34
CA LEU A 248 5.78 2.43 -16.90
C LEU A 248 6.54 3.65 -16.39
N HIS A 249 7.54 3.41 -15.55
CA HIS A 249 8.35 4.50 -14.97
C HIS A 249 9.70 3.97 -14.47
N GLU A 250 10.69 4.87 -14.42
CA GLU A 250 12.03 4.62 -13.87
C GLU A 250 12.21 5.33 -12.53
N HIS A 251 13.19 4.90 -11.73
CA HIS A 251 13.54 5.45 -10.42
C HIS A 251 12.44 5.28 -9.37
N ILE A 252 11.71 4.16 -9.40
CA ILE A 252 10.69 3.81 -8.41
C ILE A 252 11.33 3.08 -7.23
N GLU A 253 11.04 3.54 -6.02
CA GLU A 253 11.49 2.89 -4.79
C GLU A 253 10.51 1.80 -4.32
N SER A 254 9.21 2.09 -4.39
CA SER A 254 8.15 1.20 -3.94
C SER A 254 6.86 1.43 -4.73
N TYR A 255 5.99 0.43 -4.74
CA TYR A 255 4.66 0.54 -5.32
C TYR A 255 3.62 -0.24 -4.51
N TRP A 256 2.35 0.10 -4.69
CA TRP A 256 1.19 -0.53 -4.05
C TRP A 256 0.11 -0.79 -5.10
N THR A 257 -0.49 -1.97 -5.02
CA THR A 257 -1.68 -2.35 -5.78
C THR A 257 -2.80 -2.59 -4.75
N PRO A 258 -3.84 -1.77 -4.68
CA PRO A 258 -4.94 -2.01 -3.76
C PRO A 258 -5.72 -3.25 -4.20
N ILE A 259 -5.86 -4.21 -3.27
CA ILE A 259 -6.59 -5.47 -3.50
C ILE A 259 -8.07 -5.26 -3.17
N TYR A 260 -8.36 -4.48 -2.12
CA TYR A 260 -9.71 -4.19 -1.64
C TYR A 260 -10.00 -2.68 -1.71
N ALA A 261 -10.00 -2.13 -2.91
CA ALA A 261 -10.36 -0.74 -3.10
C ALA A 261 -11.82 -0.61 -3.56
N TYR A 262 -12.38 0.59 -3.41
CA TYR A 262 -13.63 0.93 -4.09
C TYR A 262 -13.47 0.78 -5.61
N GLU A 263 -14.55 0.45 -6.30
CA GLU A 263 -14.60 0.15 -7.74
C GLU A 263 -13.75 1.13 -8.60
N ALA A 264 -13.75 2.41 -8.27
CA ALA A 264 -12.99 3.43 -8.97
C ALA A 264 -11.45 3.32 -8.81
N LEU A 265 -10.96 2.63 -7.79
CA LEU A 265 -9.53 2.49 -7.47
C LEU A 265 -9.03 1.04 -7.49
N GLN A 266 -9.90 0.09 -7.79
CA GLN A 266 -9.60 -1.36 -7.73
C GLN A 266 -8.44 -1.78 -8.64
N GLN A 267 -8.30 -1.14 -9.81
CA GLN A 267 -7.25 -1.40 -10.79
C GLN A 267 -6.14 -0.36 -10.77
N SER A 268 -6.08 0.44 -9.71
CA SER A 268 -5.09 1.48 -9.61
C SER A 268 -3.72 0.94 -9.18
N LEU A 269 -2.68 1.56 -9.71
CA LEU A 269 -1.30 1.37 -9.28
C LEU A 269 -0.79 2.66 -8.68
N TRP A 270 -0.20 2.56 -7.52
CA TRP A 270 0.42 3.66 -6.80
C TRP A 270 1.91 3.38 -6.72
N SER A 271 2.75 4.34 -7.01
CA SER A 271 4.20 4.20 -6.88
C SER A 271 4.82 5.44 -6.28
N PHE A 272 6.03 5.28 -5.74
CA PHE A 272 6.79 6.34 -5.11
C PHE A 272 8.20 6.40 -5.71
N ASP A 273 8.61 7.58 -6.19
CA ASP A 273 9.91 7.82 -6.83
C ASP A 273 10.97 8.42 -5.87
N GLY A 274 10.71 8.42 -4.56
CA GLY A 274 11.56 9.04 -3.54
C GLY A 274 11.15 10.48 -3.20
N GLN A 275 10.29 11.12 -4.00
CA GLN A 275 9.80 12.48 -3.78
C GLN A 275 8.30 12.63 -4.04
N ARG A 276 7.78 11.90 -5.02
CA ARG A 276 6.41 12.03 -5.50
C ARG A 276 5.72 10.69 -5.54
N VAL A 277 4.42 10.72 -5.30
CA VAL A 277 3.53 9.59 -5.55
C VAL A 277 2.95 9.75 -6.95
N LEU A 278 3.07 8.68 -7.74
CA LEU A 278 2.52 8.57 -9.07
C LEU A 278 1.38 7.55 -9.02
N VAL A 279 0.25 7.87 -9.65
CA VAL A 279 -0.96 7.06 -9.62
C VAL A 279 -1.45 6.80 -11.03
N TRP A 280 -1.66 5.53 -11.37
CA TRP A 280 -2.39 5.08 -12.55
C TRP A 280 -3.72 4.52 -12.07
N LEU A 281 -4.84 5.08 -12.51
CA LEU A 281 -6.18 4.65 -12.09
C LEU A 281 -6.61 3.34 -12.73
N ASN A 282 -6.21 3.14 -13.98
CA ASN A 282 -6.55 1.92 -14.72
C ASN A 282 -5.36 1.44 -15.52
N LEU A 283 -4.63 0.48 -14.96
CA LEU A 283 -3.46 -0.14 -15.60
C LEU A 283 -3.79 -0.99 -16.82
N LEU A 284 -5.02 -1.49 -16.92
CA LEU A 284 -5.42 -2.32 -18.05
C LEU A 284 -5.73 -1.49 -19.30
N GLN A 285 -6.01 -0.20 -19.13
CA GLN A 285 -6.05 0.75 -20.25
C GLN A 285 -4.63 1.23 -20.58
N HIS A 286 -4.31 1.33 -21.87
CA HIS A 286 -2.98 1.70 -22.37
C HIS A 286 -2.65 3.16 -22.05
N SER A 287 -2.24 3.45 -20.81
CA SER A 287 -1.74 4.76 -20.43
C SER A 287 -0.25 4.64 -20.07
N ASP A 288 0.61 5.31 -20.85
CA ASP A 288 2.05 5.34 -20.60
C ASP A 288 2.39 6.32 -19.46
N ALA A 289 1.55 7.30 -19.21
CA ALA A 289 1.76 8.34 -18.21
C ALA A 289 0.85 8.15 -17.00
N PRO A 290 1.31 8.50 -15.78
CA PRO A 290 0.47 8.47 -14.58
C PRO A 290 -0.69 9.46 -14.69
N ASP A 291 -1.87 9.05 -14.21
CA ASP A 291 -3.05 9.92 -14.16
C ASP A 291 -2.87 11.05 -13.15
N TYR A 292 -2.21 10.79 -12.04
CA TYR A 292 -1.92 11.78 -11.00
C TYR A 292 -0.48 11.69 -10.55
N VAL A 293 0.10 12.87 -10.26
CA VAL A 293 1.41 13.03 -9.64
C VAL A 293 1.31 14.09 -8.56
N PHE A 294 1.69 13.76 -7.34
CA PHE A 294 1.72 14.71 -6.23
C PHE A 294 2.88 14.43 -5.28
N SER A 295 3.44 15.47 -4.67
CA SER A 295 4.48 15.31 -3.65
C SER A 295 3.85 14.95 -2.30
N VAL A 296 4.57 14.17 -1.54
CA VAL A 296 4.19 13.76 -0.18
C VAL A 296 5.15 14.44 0.76
N ASP A 297 5.11 15.75 0.87
CA ASP A 297 5.98 16.58 1.69
C ASP A 297 7.10 15.74 2.37
N ASP A 298 7.67 16.04 3.48
CA ASP A 298 8.78 15.29 4.08
C ASP A 298 8.43 13.85 4.59
N THR A 299 7.29 13.28 4.16
CA THR A 299 6.82 11.97 4.62
C THR A 299 7.21 10.86 3.63
N TYR A 300 7.95 9.86 4.10
CA TYR A 300 8.21 8.63 3.33
C TYR A 300 6.99 7.69 3.41
N PRO A 301 6.28 7.40 2.31
CA PRO A 301 5.09 6.57 2.33
C PRO A 301 5.43 5.10 2.64
N LEU A 302 4.76 4.54 3.64
CA LEU A 302 4.89 3.14 4.04
C LEU A 302 3.75 2.29 3.48
N CYS A 303 2.53 2.86 3.46
CA CYS A 303 1.33 2.19 3.00
C CYS A 303 0.30 3.20 2.53
N ILE A 304 -0.51 2.81 1.55
CA ILE A 304 -1.62 3.61 1.03
C ILE A 304 -2.92 2.89 1.33
N LEU A 305 -3.77 3.52 2.15
CA LEU A 305 -5.09 3.00 2.52
C LEU A 305 -6.14 3.67 1.63
N THR A 306 -6.46 3.01 0.52
CA THR A 306 -7.36 3.54 -0.49
C THR A 306 -8.80 3.61 -0.03
N ASP A 307 -9.24 2.71 0.83
CA ASP A 307 -10.56 2.71 1.48
C ASP A 307 -10.78 3.90 2.41
N ARG A 308 -9.69 4.49 2.92
CA ARG A 308 -9.72 5.61 3.86
C ARG A 308 -9.22 6.92 3.29
N GLY A 309 -8.67 6.94 2.09
CA GLY A 309 -8.15 8.15 1.47
C GLY A 309 -6.90 8.72 2.14
N ILE A 310 -6.10 7.88 2.83
CA ILE A 310 -4.91 8.29 3.59
C ILE A 310 -3.65 7.53 3.18
N ILE A 311 -2.52 8.21 3.34
CA ILE A 311 -1.17 7.63 3.24
C ILE A 311 -0.58 7.57 4.64
N LEU A 312 -0.15 6.37 5.02
CA LEU A 312 0.63 6.16 6.23
C LEU A 312 2.11 6.28 5.87
N GLY A 313 2.85 7.05 6.63
CA GLY A 313 4.24 7.27 6.34
C GLY A 313 5.11 7.50 7.56
N ALA A 314 6.39 7.66 7.31
CA ALA A 314 7.40 7.97 8.29
C ALA A 314 8.07 9.30 7.94
N ASP A 315 8.14 10.19 8.91
CA ASP A 315 8.80 11.48 8.83
C ASP A 315 10.05 11.50 9.72
N SER A 316 11.11 12.20 9.29
CA SER A 316 12.32 12.35 10.07
C SER A 316 12.40 13.74 10.69
N GLN A 317 12.17 13.82 11.99
CA GLN A 317 12.27 15.08 12.71
C GLN A 317 13.68 15.30 13.25
N ALA A 318 14.31 16.40 12.86
CA ALA A 318 15.59 16.82 13.44
C ALA A 318 15.39 17.30 14.88
N VAL A 319 16.07 16.66 15.82
CA VAL A 319 16.05 17.03 17.24
C VAL A 319 17.39 17.68 17.60
N VAL A 320 17.39 19.00 17.70
CA VAL A 320 18.56 19.75 18.15
C VAL A 320 18.59 19.77 19.68
N ARG A 321 19.58 19.13 20.26
CA ARG A 321 19.83 19.20 21.73
C ARG A 321 20.93 20.21 21.99
N ARG A 322 20.67 21.18 22.87
CA ARG A 322 21.66 22.23 23.25
C ARG A 322 22.96 21.69 23.85
N THR A 323 22.96 20.43 24.31
CA THR A 323 24.11 19.77 24.94
C THR A 323 24.92 18.89 24.03
N LEU A 324 24.50 18.74 22.76
CA LEU A 324 25.19 17.92 21.77
C LEU A 324 25.49 18.77 20.52
N ASP A 325 26.72 18.75 20.06
CA ASP A 325 27.15 19.41 18.83
C ASP A 325 26.67 18.66 17.55
N THR A 326 25.83 17.66 17.71
CA THR A 326 25.29 16.83 16.61
C THR A 326 23.78 16.88 16.60
N THR A 327 23.21 16.95 15.40
CA THR A 327 21.77 16.80 15.18
C THR A 327 21.40 15.33 15.26
N ALA A 328 20.47 15.00 16.16
CA ALA A 328 19.85 13.67 16.20
C ALA A 328 18.54 13.70 15.38
N TYR A 329 18.23 12.62 14.68
CA TYR A 329 16.98 12.47 13.97
C TYR A 329 16.07 11.50 14.72
N ARG A 330 14.82 11.89 14.88
CA ARG A 330 13.77 11.04 15.44
C ARG A 330 12.80 10.67 14.32
N LEU A 331 12.58 9.38 14.12
CA LEU A 331 11.53 8.90 13.24
C LEU A 331 10.16 9.14 13.89
N ARG A 332 9.26 9.79 13.18
CA ARG A 332 7.87 9.99 13.55
C ARG A 332 6.99 9.34 12.50
N LEU A 333 6.03 8.54 12.94
CA LEU A 333 5.01 7.98 12.06
C LEU A 333 3.91 9.02 11.88
N SER A 334 3.50 9.25 10.65
CA SER A 334 2.54 10.29 10.25
C SER A 334 1.46 9.73 9.34
N THR A 335 0.34 10.41 9.32
CA THR A 335 -0.77 10.18 8.39
C THR A 335 -0.99 11.42 7.56
N SER A 336 -1.11 11.27 6.24
CA SER A 336 -1.44 12.36 5.32
C SER A 336 -2.65 11.99 4.45
N LEU A 337 -3.46 12.99 4.11
CA LEU A 337 -4.57 12.82 3.18
C LEU A 337 -4.04 12.79 1.75
N PHE A 338 -4.70 12.03 0.88
CA PHE A 338 -4.47 12.07 -0.56
C PHE A 338 -5.74 12.39 -1.35
N LEU A 339 -6.92 12.19 -0.76
CA LEU A 339 -8.19 12.34 -1.44
C LEU A 339 -8.40 13.78 -1.93
N ASP A 340 -8.06 14.78 -1.14
CA ASP A 340 -8.08 16.19 -1.51
C ASP A 340 -7.24 16.47 -2.77
N ARG A 341 -6.09 15.82 -2.90
CA ARG A 341 -5.16 15.98 -4.04
C ARG A 341 -5.72 15.36 -5.32
N ILE A 342 -6.33 14.17 -5.24
CA ILE A 342 -7.01 13.53 -6.37
C ILE A 342 -8.22 14.37 -6.82
N LEU A 343 -9.06 14.79 -5.87
CA LEU A 343 -10.23 15.63 -6.17
C LEU A 343 -9.81 16.93 -6.83
N ARG A 344 -8.77 17.59 -6.31
CA ARG A 344 -8.23 18.79 -6.93
C ARG A 344 -7.79 18.56 -8.37
N ALA A 345 -7.03 17.48 -8.64
CA ALA A 345 -6.55 17.15 -9.99
C ALA A 345 -7.72 16.87 -10.96
N LEU A 346 -8.79 16.21 -10.50
CA LEU A 346 -10.02 16.01 -11.28
C LEU A 346 -10.73 17.34 -11.60
N LEU A 347 -10.86 18.22 -10.61
CA LEU A 347 -11.47 19.53 -10.79
C LEU A 347 -10.65 20.42 -11.74
N GLN A 348 -9.32 20.39 -11.66
CA GLN A 348 -8.43 21.08 -12.61
C GLN A 348 -8.67 20.62 -14.06
N ARG A 349 -8.93 19.33 -14.26
CA ARG A 349 -9.26 18.74 -15.56
C ARG A 349 -10.73 18.95 -15.96
N ARG A 350 -11.51 19.71 -15.19
CA ARG A 350 -12.96 19.95 -15.41
C ARG A 350 -13.82 18.68 -15.40
N ARG A 351 -13.37 17.61 -14.72
CA ARG A 351 -14.07 16.33 -14.61
C ARG A 351 -14.88 16.25 -13.32
N VAL A 352 -15.85 17.16 -13.15
CA VAL A 352 -16.63 17.29 -11.90
C VAL A 352 -17.43 16.01 -11.61
N SER A 353 -18.03 15.38 -12.61
CA SER A 353 -18.79 14.14 -12.45
C SER A 353 -17.92 12.97 -11.94
N GLU A 354 -16.70 12.87 -12.44
CA GLU A 354 -15.74 11.87 -11.96
C GLU A 354 -15.27 12.18 -10.53
N ALA A 355 -15.09 13.46 -10.19
CA ALA A 355 -14.76 13.87 -8.83
C ALA A 355 -15.86 13.47 -7.83
N ILE A 356 -17.15 13.69 -8.18
CA ILE A 356 -18.29 13.27 -7.37
C ILE A 356 -18.31 11.76 -7.19
N HIS A 357 -18.14 11.01 -8.27
CA HIS A 357 -18.12 9.55 -8.22
C HIS A 357 -16.96 9.03 -7.35
N SER A 358 -15.77 9.59 -7.50
CA SER A 358 -14.60 9.23 -6.70
C SER A 358 -14.72 9.60 -5.22
N ALA A 359 -15.47 10.66 -4.89
CA ALA A 359 -15.71 11.11 -3.51
C ALA A 359 -16.81 10.32 -2.80
N ALA A 360 -17.79 9.79 -3.56
CA ALA A 360 -18.98 9.12 -3.00
C ALA A 360 -18.67 8.01 -1.98
N PRO A 361 -17.68 7.12 -2.19
CA PRO A 361 -17.34 6.07 -1.22
C PRO A 361 -16.84 6.61 0.12
N TYR A 362 -16.28 7.82 0.15
CA TYR A 362 -15.67 8.42 1.34
C TYR A 362 -16.64 9.29 2.16
N VAL A 363 -17.85 9.54 1.64
CA VAL A 363 -18.89 10.35 2.35
C VAL A 363 -19.21 9.83 3.75
N PRO A 364 -19.24 8.50 4.03
CA PRO A 364 -19.51 7.99 5.37
C PRO A 364 -18.39 8.25 6.39
N LEU A 365 -17.18 8.64 5.96
CA LEU A 365 -16.05 8.85 6.86
C LEU A 365 -16.25 10.13 7.69
N GLU A 366 -16.02 10.06 9.00
CA GLU A 366 -16.18 11.19 9.93
C GLU A 366 -15.33 12.41 9.54
N TYR A 367 -14.18 12.19 8.90
CA TYR A 367 -13.29 13.27 8.46
C TYR A 367 -13.51 13.70 7.01
N PHE A 368 -14.54 13.20 6.30
CA PHE A 368 -14.80 13.60 4.92
C PHE A 368 -15.00 15.11 4.77
N ALA A 369 -15.75 15.73 5.68
CA ALA A 369 -15.92 17.19 5.71
C ALA A 369 -14.56 17.92 5.86
N HIS A 370 -13.63 17.36 6.61
CA HIS A 370 -12.29 17.93 6.76
C HIS A 370 -11.45 17.80 5.48
N VAL A 371 -11.56 16.69 4.74
CA VAL A 371 -10.92 16.56 3.42
C VAL A 371 -11.38 17.64 2.47
N LEU A 372 -12.69 17.89 2.40
CA LEU A 372 -13.27 18.94 1.57
C LEU A 372 -12.85 20.35 2.03
N GLU A 373 -12.71 20.56 3.33
CA GLU A 373 -12.21 21.81 3.90
C GLU A 373 -10.76 22.09 3.49
N VAL A 374 -9.88 21.05 3.55
CA VAL A 374 -8.48 21.14 3.10
C VAL A 374 -8.44 21.46 1.60
N LEU A 375 -9.25 20.78 0.80
CA LEU A 375 -9.35 21.03 -0.64
C LEU A 375 -9.69 22.49 -0.95
N VAL A 376 -10.75 23.04 -0.32
CA VAL A 376 -11.18 24.43 -0.55
C VAL A 376 -10.12 25.42 -0.08
N HIS A 377 -9.55 25.19 1.09
CA HIS A 377 -8.51 26.04 1.67
C HIS A 377 -7.26 26.10 0.76
N ASP A 378 -6.79 24.95 0.28
CA ASP A 378 -5.63 24.87 -0.61
C ASP A 378 -5.86 25.56 -1.97
N ILE A 379 -7.08 25.43 -2.52
CA ILE A 379 -7.47 26.14 -3.75
C ILE A 379 -7.49 27.65 -3.50
N LEU A 380 -8.15 28.06 -2.41
CA LEU A 380 -8.32 29.49 -2.07
C LEU A 380 -6.97 30.18 -1.83
N GLU A 381 -6.04 29.52 -1.14
CA GLU A 381 -4.71 30.09 -0.88
C GLU A 381 -3.90 30.25 -2.15
N LYS A 382 -3.88 29.24 -3.01
CA LYS A 382 -3.10 29.28 -4.26
C LYS A 382 -3.65 30.34 -5.24
N GLU A 383 -4.97 30.40 -5.41
CA GLU A 383 -5.58 31.39 -6.32
C GLU A 383 -5.47 32.81 -5.79
N ALA A 384 -5.53 33.02 -4.49
CA ALA A 384 -5.34 34.35 -3.91
C ALA A 384 -3.88 34.83 -4.06
N ASP A 385 -2.90 33.97 -3.96
CA ASP A 385 -1.49 34.29 -4.16
C ASP A 385 -1.17 34.56 -5.64
N GLU A 386 -1.74 33.79 -6.56
CA GLU A 386 -1.59 33.97 -8.01
C GLU A 386 -2.26 35.26 -8.52
N SER A 387 -3.37 35.64 -7.93
CA SER A 387 -4.05 36.91 -8.28
C SER A 387 -3.23 38.16 -7.90
N THR A 388 -2.24 38.00 -7.02
CA THR A 388 -1.31 39.06 -6.59
C THR A 388 -0.07 39.14 -7.48
N SER A 389 0.29 38.03 -8.18
CA SER A 389 1.37 37.98 -9.16
C SER A 389 0.77 37.95 -10.57
N ALA A 390 0.89 39.06 -11.30
CA ALA A 390 0.37 39.25 -12.66
C ALA A 390 1.08 38.33 -13.69
N SER A 391 0.88 37.04 -13.60
CA SER A 391 1.21 36.05 -14.64
C SER A 391 -0.07 35.60 -15.32
N LEU A 392 -0.32 36.17 -16.46
CA LEU A 392 -1.35 35.81 -17.44
C LEU A 392 -1.06 34.40 -18.01
N GLU A 393 -1.35 33.36 -17.29
CA GLU A 393 -1.55 32.06 -17.88
C GLU A 393 -3.03 31.68 -17.79
N ASP A 394 -3.56 31.17 -18.87
CA ASP A 394 -4.94 30.95 -19.30
C ASP A 394 -5.72 29.93 -18.43
N ASN A 395 -5.55 29.93 -17.12
CA ASN A 395 -6.23 29.03 -16.20
C ASN A 395 -7.45 29.72 -15.56
N ALA A 396 -8.63 29.33 -16.05
CA ALA A 396 -9.87 29.76 -15.40
C ALA A 396 -9.89 29.29 -13.93
N PRO A 397 -10.39 30.14 -13.01
CA PRO A 397 -10.35 29.87 -11.57
C PRO A 397 -11.02 28.55 -11.21
N LEU A 398 -10.38 27.81 -10.30
CA LEU A 398 -10.80 26.48 -9.87
C LEU A 398 -11.85 26.54 -8.76
N LEU A 399 -11.83 27.62 -7.96
CA LEU A 399 -12.75 27.79 -6.82
C LEU A 399 -14.24 27.67 -7.21
N PRO A 400 -14.74 28.26 -8.30
CA PRO A 400 -16.13 28.06 -8.70
C PRO A 400 -16.46 26.58 -9.02
N ALA A 401 -15.54 25.85 -9.63
CA ALA A 401 -15.73 24.43 -9.92
C ALA A 401 -15.72 23.59 -8.63
N ALA A 402 -14.86 23.94 -7.66
CA ALA A 402 -14.82 23.30 -6.36
C ALA A 402 -16.10 23.55 -5.56
N LEU A 403 -16.64 24.75 -5.60
CA LEU A 403 -17.92 25.09 -4.93
C LEU A 403 -19.10 24.35 -5.59
N ALA A 404 -19.15 24.29 -6.91
CA ALA A 404 -20.17 23.52 -7.64
C ALA A 404 -20.06 22.00 -7.31
N PHE A 405 -18.85 21.48 -7.13
CA PHE A 405 -18.62 20.11 -6.66
C PHE A 405 -19.13 19.92 -5.22
N LEU A 406 -18.88 20.87 -4.32
CA LEU A 406 -19.33 20.83 -2.93
C LEU A 406 -20.86 20.81 -2.80
N ASP A 407 -21.59 21.53 -3.64
CA ASP A 407 -23.05 21.60 -3.60
C ASP A 407 -23.75 20.23 -3.76
N HIS A 408 -23.02 19.19 -4.14
CA HIS A 408 -23.52 17.80 -4.20
C HIS A 408 -23.50 17.08 -2.84
N PHE A 409 -22.94 17.69 -1.81
CA PHE A 409 -22.80 17.07 -0.48
C PHE A 409 -23.50 17.91 0.59
N ASP A 410 -24.20 17.26 1.52
CA ASP A 410 -24.91 17.91 2.63
C ASP A 410 -23.99 18.75 3.53
N VAL A 411 -22.68 18.42 3.54
CA VAL A 411 -21.67 19.13 4.34
C VAL A 411 -21.14 20.42 3.68
N ALA A 412 -21.56 20.76 2.47
CA ALA A 412 -21.04 21.89 1.68
C ALA A 412 -20.97 23.19 2.46
N LEU A 413 -22.07 23.58 3.09
CA LEU A 413 -22.17 24.82 3.82
C LEU A 413 -21.25 24.87 5.05
N GLN A 414 -21.16 23.75 5.76
CA GLN A 414 -20.25 23.60 6.90
C GLN A 414 -18.79 23.76 6.47
N VAL A 415 -18.43 23.18 5.32
CA VAL A 415 -17.09 23.27 4.74
C VAL A 415 -16.74 24.71 4.37
N ILE A 416 -17.63 25.43 3.69
CA ILE A 416 -17.43 26.84 3.32
C ILE A 416 -17.22 27.70 4.57
N VAL A 417 -18.07 27.54 5.61
CA VAL A 417 -17.95 28.32 6.86
C VAL A 417 -16.63 27.99 7.59
N ARG A 418 -16.21 26.73 7.61
CA ARG A 418 -14.94 26.33 8.23
C ARG A 418 -13.74 26.85 7.46
N ALA A 419 -13.75 26.78 6.13
CA ALA A 419 -12.72 27.34 5.27
C ALA A 419 -12.60 28.86 5.49
N ALA A 420 -13.73 29.62 5.50
CA ALA A 420 -13.72 31.04 5.78
C ALA A 420 -13.10 31.39 7.14
N ARG A 421 -13.36 30.60 8.19
CA ARG A 421 -12.79 30.84 9.53
C ARG A 421 -11.27 30.66 9.60
N LYS A 422 -10.71 29.83 8.77
CA LYS A 422 -9.26 29.52 8.74
C LYS A 422 -8.49 30.42 7.78
N THR A 423 -9.20 31.11 6.90
CA THR A 423 -8.60 31.99 5.89
C THR A 423 -8.57 33.44 6.37
N GLU A 424 -7.56 34.19 5.94
CA GLU A 424 -7.45 35.63 6.23
C GLU A 424 -8.65 36.43 5.70
N VAL A 425 -9.07 37.44 6.46
CA VAL A 425 -10.22 38.25 6.10
C VAL A 425 -10.05 38.95 4.73
N SER A 426 -8.83 39.25 4.34
CA SER A 426 -8.48 39.80 3.03
C SER A 426 -8.94 38.93 1.86
N ARG A 427 -9.00 37.61 2.06
CA ARG A 427 -9.39 36.62 1.04
C ARG A 427 -10.89 36.30 1.03
N TRP A 428 -11.64 36.77 2.02
CA TRP A 428 -13.10 36.56 2.11
C TRP A 428 -13.87 37.12 0.92
N ALA A 429 -13.46 38.25 0.40
CA ALA A 429 -14.10 38.84 -0.78
C ALA A 429 -14.10 37.85 -1.95
N TYR A 430 -12.94 37.22 -2.21
CA TYR A 430 -12.81 36.24 -3.28
C TYR A 430 -13.65 34.98 -3.06
N LEU A 431 -13.65 34.45 -1.82
CA LEU A 431 -14.49 33.30 -1.46
C LEU A 431 -15.98 33.61 -1.63
N PHE A 432 -16.46 34.73 -1.10
CA PHE A 432 -17.88 35.06 -1.10
C PHE A 432 -18.39 35.61 -2.44
N ASP A 433 -17.53 36.13 -3.29
CA ASP A 433 -17.89 36.45 -4.68
C ASP A 433 -18.20 35.17 -5.48
N ALA A 434 -17.48 34.05 -5.17
CA ALA A 434 -17.72 32.77 -5.82
C ALA A 434 -18.84 31.94 -5.14
N ALA A 435 -18.89 31.91 -3.79
CA ALA A 435 -19.82 31.10 -3.01
C ALA A 435 -21.21 31.72 -2.82
N GLY A 436 -21.38 33.01 -3.09
CA GLY A 436 -22.58 33.81 -2.81
C GLY A 436 -22.47 34.62 -1.52
N ARG A 437 -23.39 35.58 -1.35
CA ARG A 437 -23.34 36.53 -0.23
C ARG A 437 -23.46 35.78 1.12
N PRO A 438 -22.74 36.20 2.18
CA PRO A 438 -22.85 35.57 3.50
C PRO A 438 -24.26 35.51 4.06
N SER A 439 -25.13 36.54 3.73
CA SER A 439 -26.56 36.56 4.07
C SER A 439 -27.34 35.40 3.43
N ASP A 440 -27.06 35.11 2.16
CA ASP A 440 -27.75 34.06 1.40
C ASP A 440 -27.32 32.67 1.86
N LEU A 441 -26.03 32.53 2.19
CA LEU A 441 -25.50 31.29 2.82
C LEU A 441 -26.10 31.08 4.21
N MET A 442 -26.27 32.15 5.00
CA MET A 442 -26.90 32.05 6.32
C MET A 442 -28.39 31.67 6.21
N GLN A 443 -29.11 32.20 5.20
CA GLN A 443 -30.49 31.81 4.93
C GLN A 443 -30.58 30.31 4.60
N ARG A 444 -29.71 29.80 3.75
CA ARG A 444 -29.62 28.36 3.40
C ARG A 444 -29.26 27.45 4.60
N CYS A 445 -28.71 28.01 5.68
CA CYS A 445 -28.49 27.28 6.94
C CYS A 445 -29.75 27.17 7.80
N LEU A 446 -30.70 28.07 7.61
CA LEU A 446 -31.94 28.16 8.40
C LEU A 446 -33.10 27.42 7.75
N ASP A 447 -33.06 27.24 6.44
CA ASP A 447 -33.98 26.42 5.66
C ASP A 447 -33.61 24.92 5.72
#